data_2fe521055511d61ef21a8a9e03fc9dfa
#
_entry.id   2fe521055511d61ef21a8a9e03fc9dfa
#
_cell.length_a   1.000
_cell.length_b   1.000
_cell.length_c   1.000
_cell.angle_alpha   90.00
_cell.angle_beta   90.00
_cell.angle_gamma   90.00
#
_symmetry.space_group_name_H-M   'P 1'
#
loop_
_entity.id
_entity.type
_entity.pdbx_description
1 polymer ?
#
loop_
_entity_poly.entity_id
_entity_poly.type
_entity_poly.pdbx_seq_one_letter_code
_entity_poly.pdbx_strand_id
1 'polypeptide(L)'
;MQGIRWLVEQGFKVSIARQTDPEEIPADVEAAFRDIFREWNIPEDLAFTAFPDLGTPGSEDGSPEITETCMEKYPTKEARSHFMCTYTRMLVKKGDQVRVYACTLVDDDPQYDLGGTLAESMDERIMLRHHRCFSCYRFGASCSAPA
;
A
#
# COMPACT_ATOMS: atom_id res chain seq x y z
N MET A 1 13.43 -7.67 8.54
CA MET A 1 13.70 -6.81 9.73
C MET A 1 15.01 -6.03 9.62
N GLN A 2 16.12 -6.58 9.11
CA GLN A 2 17.41 -5.83 8.96
C GLN A 2 17.26 -4.54 8.14
N GLY A 3 16.52 -4.56 7.04
CA GLY A 3 16.31 -3.37 6.22
C GLY A 3 15.49 -2.29 6.95
N ILE A 4 14.50 -2.69 7.73
CA ILE A 4 13.70 -1.75 8.54
C ILE A 4 14.59 -1.07 9.58
N ARG A 5 15.40 -1.85 10.31
CA ARG A 5 16.35 -1.30 11.27
C ARG A 5 17.33 -0.33 10.61
N TRP A 6 17.89 -0.71 9.46
CA TRP A 6 18.79 0.16 8.71
C TRP A 6 18.12 1.48 8.30
N LEU A 7 16.88 1.45 7.80
CA LEU A 7 16.16 2.66 7.45
C LEU A 7 15.94 3.58 8.66
N VAL A 8 15.55 3.00 9.79
CA VAL A 8 15.40 3.76 11.05
C VAL A 8 16.73 4.38 11.49
N GLU A 9 17.82 3.63 11.45
CA GLU A 9 19.17 4.11 11.78
C GLU A 9 19.63 5.25 10.86
N GLN A 10 19.17 5.26 9.60
CA GLN A 10 19.45 6.34 8.65
C GLN A 10 18.49 7.55 8.80
N GLY A 11 17.61 7.54 9.79
CA GLY A 11 16.70 8.64 10.08
C GLY A 11 15.46 8.70 9.18
N PHE A 12 15.15 7.64 8.45
CA PHE A 12 13.88 7.56 7.71
C PHE A 12 12.71 7.42 8.68
N LYS A 13 11.62 8.11 8.37
CA LYS A 13 10.34 7.86 9.02
C LYS A 13 9.75 6.57 8.45
N VAL A 14 9.75 5.53 9.25
CA VAL A 14 9.30 4.20 8.84
C VAL A 14 7.96 3.87 9.47
N SER A 15 7.06 3.28 8.71
CA SER A 15 5.83 2.67 9.20
C SER A 15 5.69 1.29 8.57
N ILE A 16 4.98 0.40 9.26
CA ILE A 16 4.67 -0.95 8.78
C ILE A 16 3.19 -1.06 8.57
N ALA A 17 2.79 -1.55 7.41
CA ALA A 17 1.42 -1.93 7.12
C ALA A 17 1.38 -3.45 6.88
N ARG A 18 0.45 -4.14 7.54
CA ARG A 18 0.23 -5.57 7.37
C ARG A 18 -1.24 -5.87 7.10
N GLN A 19 -1.48 -6.65 6.07
CA GLN A 19 -2.78 -7.24 5.84
C GLN A 19 -3.06 -8.31 6.91
N THR A 20 -4.25 -8.28 7.47
CA THR A 20 -4.72 -9.28 8.45
C THR A 20 -5.70 -10.22 7.78
N ASP A 21 -5.62 -11.50 8.14
CA ASP A 21 -6.64 -12.46 7.77
C ASP A 21 -7.95 -12.20 8.55
N PRO A 22 -9.12 -12.61 8.01
CA PRO A 22 -10.42 -12.34 8.67
C PRO A 22 -10.54 -12.89 10.08
N GLU A 23 -9.76 -13.92 10.40
CA GLU A 23 -9.77 -14.62 11.70
C GLU A 23 -8.76 -14.05 12.69
N GLU A 24 -7.86 -13.20 12.24
CA GLU A 24 -6.86 -12.55 13.09
C GLU A 24 -7.45 -11.36 13.84
N ILE A 25 -7.07 -11.24 15.09
CA ILE A 25 -7.41 -10.07 15.92
C ILE A 25 -6.30 -9.02 15.70
N PRO A 26 -6.61 -7.83 15.16
CA PRO A 26 -5.59 -6.81 14.84
C PRO A 26 -4.69 -6.44 16.02
N ALA A 27 -5.23 -6.41 17.24
CA ALA A 27 -4.45 -6.10 18.44
C ALA A 27 -3.40 -7.18 18.75
N ASP A 28 -3.73 -8.45 18.53
CA ASP A 28 -2.79 -9.55 18.76
C ASP A 28 -1.67 -9.55 17.71
N VAL A 29 -2.03 -9.22 16.47
CA VAL A 29 -1.06 -9.04 15.38
C VAL A 29 -0.10 -7.90 15.70
N GLU A 30 -0.61 -6.77 16.15
CA GLU A 30 0.24 -5.63 16.55
C GLU A 30 1.15 -6.01 17.71
N ALA A 31 0.65 -6.68 18.74
CA ALA A 31 1.44 -7.15 19.88
C ALA A 31 2.59 -8.06 19.44
N ALA A 32 2.32 -9.02 18.55
CA ALA A 32 3.35 -9.91 18.00
C ALA A 32 4.44 -9.14 17.25
N PHE A 33 4.07 -8.09 16.50
CA PHE A 33 5.04 -7.23 15.83
C PHE A 33 5.88 -6.40 16.82
N ARG A 34 5.30 -5.93 17.94
CA ARG A 34 6.05 -5.24 19.01
C ARG A 34 7.13 -6.15 19.60
N ASP A 35 6.84 -7.44 19.79
CA ASP A 35 7.83 -8.41 20.25
C ASP A 35 8.97 -8.60 19.25
N ILE A 36 8.65 -8.70 17.95
CA ILE A 36 9.64 -8.77 16.87
C ILE A 36 10.50 -7.50 16.83
N PHE A 37 9.90 -6.33 16.99
CA PHE A 37 10.66 -5.06 16.99
C PHE A 37 11.67 -5.05 18.14
N ARG A 38 11.27 -5.51 19.32
CA ARG A 38 12.15 -5.62 20.48
C ARG A 38 13.31 -6.58 20.24
N GLU A 39 13.04 -7.76 19.68
CA GLU A 39 14.06 -8.74 19.33
C GLU A 39 15.09 -8.18 18.34
N TRP A 40 14.65 -7.37 17.40
CA TRP A 40 15.51 -6.80 16.35
C TRP A 40 16.09 -5.42 16.68
N ASN A 41 15.92 -4.92 17.90
CA ASN A 41 16.31 -3.57 18.31
C ASN A 41 15.73 -2.48 17.37
N ILE A 42 14.49 -2.61 17.00
CA ILE A 42 13.70 -1.62 16.28
C ILE A 42 12.87 -0.85 17.31
N PRO A 43 12.66 0.48 17.17
CA PRO A 43 11.82 1.23 18.11
C PRO A 43 10.41 0.64 18.19
N GLU A 44 9.95 0.40 19.43
CA GLU A 44 8.63 -0.20 19.66
C GLU A 44 7.47 0.74 19.32
N ASP A 45 7.73 2.03 19.25
CA ASP A 45 6.78 3.09 18.86
C ASP A 45 6.68 3.29 17.34
N LEU A 46 7.36 2.43 16.56
CA LEU A 46 7.23 2.46 15.11
C LEU A 46 5.76 2.35 14.70
N ALA A 47 5.32 3.22 13.80
CA ALA A 47 3.93 3.22 13.35
C ALA A 47 3.58 1.88 12.68
N PHE A 48 2.51 1.27 13.16
CA PHE A 48 2.01 0.00 12.65
C PHE A 48 0.53 0.13 12.29
N THR A 49 0.16 -0.34 11.11
CA THR A 49 -1.22 -0.34 10.62
C THR A 49 -1.60 -1.75 10.19
N ALA A 50 -2.57 -2.33 10.87
CA ALA A 50 -3.25 -3.52 10.40
C ALA A 50 -4.41 -3.13 9.49
N PHE A 51 -4.52 -3.75 8.32
CA PHE A 51 -5.64 -3.52 7.40
C PHE A 51 -6.29 -4.85 6.99
N PRO A 52 -7.61 -4.85 6.73
CA PRO A 52 -8.34 -6.09 6.40
C PRO A 52 -7.89 -6.66 5.07
N ASP A 53 -8.21 -7.94 4.86
CA ASP A 53 -8.04 -8.58 3.57
C ASP A 53 -8.85 -7.85 2.50
N LEU A 54 -8.16 -7.50 1.42
CA LEU A 54 -8.76 -6.81 0.27
C LEU A 54 -9.39 -7.79 -0.74
N GLY A 55 -9.52 -9.05 -0.35
CA GLY A 55 -10.06 -10.13 -1.16
C GLY A 55 -9.02 -10.79 -2.08
N THR A 56 -9.39 -11.92 -2.64
CA THR A 56 -8.51 -12.68 -3.53
C THR A 56 -8.21 -11.88 -4.79
N PRO A 57 -6.94 -11.71 -5.17
CA PRO A 57 -6.57 -11.07 -6.42
C PRO A 57 -7.29 -11.72 -7.60
N GLY A 58 -7.99 -10.93 -8.40
CA GLY A 58 -8.73 -11.42 -9.55
C GLY A 58 -10.12 -12.02 -9.25
N SER A 59 -10.59 -12.02 -7.99
CA SER A 59 -11.98 -12.35 -7.71
C SER A 59 -12.88 -11.20 -8.15
N GLU A 60 -13.83 -11.51 -9.02
CA GLU A 60 -14.87 -10.55 -9.46
C GLU A 60 -16.08 -10.52 -8.51
N ASP A 61 -15.98 -11.17 -7.36
CA ASP A 61 -17.10 -11.36 -6.43
C ASP A 61 -17.67 -10.04 -5.92
N GLY A 62 -18.71 -9.60 -6.59
CA GLY A 62 -19.54 -8.47 -6.16
C GLY A 62 -18.87 -7.10 -6.27
N SER A 63 -17.71 -7.00 -6.89
CA SER A 63 -17.08 -5.70 -7.16
C SER A 63 -17.73 -5.07 -8.40
N PRO A 64 -18.25 -3.84 -8.32
CA PRO A 64 -18.76 -3.16 -9.49
C PRO A 64 -17.59 -2.88 -10.45
N GLU A 65 -17.91 -2.74 -11.73
CA GLU A 65 -16.93 -2.30 -12.72
C GLU A 65 -16.32 -0.97 -12.30
N ILE A 66 -14.98 -0.94 -12.21
CA ILE A 66 -14.25 0.29 -11.87
C ILE A 66 -14.05 1.07 -13.14
N THR A 67 -14.72 2.21 -13.22
CA THR A 67 -14.57 3.17 -14.31
C THR A 67 -13.70 4.34 -13.89
N GLU A 68 -13.19 5.10 -14.85
CA GLU A 68 -12.40 6.32 -14.58
C GLU A 68 -13.17 7.36 -13.75
N THR A 69 -14.49 7.29 -13.75
CA THR A 69 -15.38 8.25 -13.09
C THR A 69 -15.94 7.75 -11.75
N CYS A 70 -15.72 6.50 -11.36
CA CYS A 70 -16.28 5.98 -10.13
C CYS A 70 -15.80 6.73 -8.89
N MET A 71 -14.59 7.28 -8.95
CA MET A 71 -14.00 8.08 -7.87
C MET A 71 -14.47 9.54 -7.85
N GLU A 72 -15.12 10.01 -8.92
CA GLU A 72 -15.62 11.39 -9.00
C GLU A 72 -16.94 11.59 -8.26
N LYS A 73 -17.74 10.52 -8.14
CA LYS A 73 -19.08 10.61 -7.58
C LYS A 73 -19.12 10.59 -6.05
N TYR A 74 -18.13 10.02 -5.40
CA TYR A 74 -18.23 9.68 -3.98
C TYR A 74 -17.19 10.34 -3.08
N PRO A 75 -15.91 10.41 -3.38
CA PRO A 75 -14.97 11.09 -2.50
C PRO A 75 -14.80 12.56 -2.86
N THR A 76 -14.72 13.36 -1.84
CA THR A 76 -14.25 14.73 -1.96
C THR A 76 -12.82 14.73 -2.53
N LYS A 77 -12.37 15.87 -3.05
CA LYS A 77 -10.97 16.03 -3.49
C LYS A 77 -10.00 15.68 -2.36
N GLU A 78 -10.36 16.00 -1.13
CA GLU A 78 -9.61 15.69 0.07
C GLU A 78 -9.51 14.17 0.29
N ALA A 79 -10.62 13.44 0.24
CA ALA A 79 -10.61 11.98 0.36
C ALA A 79 -9.72 11.32 -0.72
N ARG A 80 -9.73 11.82 -1.95
CA ARG A 80 -8.85 11.31 -3.03
C ARG A 80 -7.37 11.56 -2.78
N SER A 81 -7.02 12.66 -2.09
CA SER A 81 -5.63 12.96 -1.77
C SER A 81 -5.00 11.97 -0.78
N HIS A 82 -5.82 11.20 -0.08
CA HIS A 82 -5.36 10.17 0.86
C HIS A 82 -5.05 8.82 0.19
N PHE A 83 -5.38 8.62 -1.08
CA PHE A 83 -5.01 7.39 -1.77
C PHE A 83 -3.51 7.32 -2.03
N MET A 84 -2.92 6.16 -1.74
CA MET A 84 -1.48 5.92 -1.93
C MET A 84 -0.99 6.31 -3.33
N CYS A 85 -1.73 5.96 -4.38
CA CYS A 85 -1.37 6.27 -5.76
C CYS A 85 -1.24 7.78 -6.05
N THR A 86 -1.77 8.63 -5.18
CA THR A 86 -1.65 10.09 -5.32
C THR A 86 -0.27 10.61 -4.90
N TYR A 87 0.36 10.00 -3.89
CA TYR A 87 1.57 10.55 -3.28
C TYR A 87 2.70 9.54 -3.08
N THR A 88 2.47 8.24 -3.31
CA THR A 88 3.50 7.20 -3.18
C THR A 88 3.79 6.52 -4.50
N ARG A 89 4.95 5.88 -4.54
CA ARG A 89 5.34 4.96 -5.61
C ARG A 89 5.99 3.74 -4.98
N MET A 90 5.80 2.58 -5.58
CA MET A 90 6.43 1.36 -5.14
C MET A 90 7.63 1.03 -6.02
N LEU A 91 8.77 0.81 -5.39
CA LEU A 91 9.97 0.33 -6.06
C LEU A 91 10.02 -1.20 -5.94
N VAL A 92 10.03 -1.88 -7.08
CA VAL A 92 10.06 -3.34 -7.17
C VAL A 92 11.29 -3.79 -7.93
N LYS A 93 12.07 -4.67 -7.34
CA LYS A 93 13.15 -5.33 -8.06
C LYS A 93 12.59 -6.52 -8.83
N LYS A 94 12.62 -6.44 -10.16
CA LYS A 94 12.24 -7.54 -11.08
C LYS A 94 13.47 -8.00 -11.86
N GLY A 95 13.99 -9.17 -11.48
CA GLY A 95 15.29 -9.63 -11.98
C GLY A 95 16.41 -8.67 -11.58
N ASP A 96 17.16 -8.15 -12.54
CA ASP A 96 18.25 -7.21 -12.32
C ASP A 96 17.85 -5.73 -12.47
N GLN A 97 16.57 -5.47 -12.70
CA GLN A 97 16.06 -4.11 -12.90
C GLN A 97 15.18 -3.66 -11.72
N VAL A 98 15.25 -2.37 -11.42
CA VAL A 98 14.28 -1.70 -10.55
C VAL A 98 13.19 -1.12 -11.43
N ARG A 99 11.92 -1.42 -11.08
CA ARG A 99 10.74 -0.86 -11.72
C ARG A 99 9.94 -0.06 -10.71
N VAL A 100 9.23 0.94 -11.19
CA VAL A 100 8.36 1.78 -10.37
C VAL A 100 6.92 1.48 -10.68
N TYR A 101 6.16 1.12 -9.66
CA TYR A 101 4.73 0.82 -9.76
C TYR A 101 3.88 1.88 -9.05
N ALA A 102 2.63 1.99 -9.46
CA ALA A 102 1.69 2.94 -8.91
C ALA A 102 1.43 2.75 -7.41
N CYS A 103 1.30 1.51 -6.96
CA CYS A 103 1.15 1.16 -5.54
C CYS A 103 1.41 -0.34 -5.31
N THR A 104 1.40 -0.77 -4.05
CA THR A 104 1.65 -2.15 -3.63
C THR A 104 0.57 -3.14 -4.05
N LEU A 105 -0.63 -2.67 -4.38
CA LEU A 105 -1.75 -3.53 -4.74
C LEU A 105 -1.77 -3.92 -6.22
N VAL A 106 -0.91 -3.33 -7.05
CA VAL A 106 -0.90 -3.51 -8.50
C VAL A 106 0.51 -3.74 -9.06
N ASP A 107 1.43 -4.21 -8.24
CA ASP A 107 2.82 -4.45 -8.63
C ASP A 107 3.01 -5.71 -9.49
N ASP A 108 1.99 -6.53 -9.61
CA ASP A 108 1.90 -7.70 -10.47
C ASP A 108 1.27 -7.40 -11.85
N ASP A 109 0.61 -6.25 -12.02
CA ASP A 109 -0.02 -5.85 -13.27
C ASP A 109 0.88 -4.92 -14.09
N PRO A 110 1.37 -5.34 -15.27
CA PRO A 110 2.23 -4.53 -16.13
C PRO A 110 1.62 -3.19 -16.56
N GLN A 111 0.29 -3.03 -16.56
CA GLN A 111 -0.37 -1.77 -16.89
C GLN A 111 -0.08 -0.67 -15.86
N TYR A 112 0.37 -1.03 -14.68
CA TYR A 112 0.72 -0.12 -13.59
C TYR A 112 2.23 0.03 -13.37
N ASP A 113 3.03 -0.52 -14.28
CA ASP A 113 4.47 -0.27 -14.37
C ASP A 113 4.69 1.13 -14.97
N LEU A 114 5.19 2.04 -14.17
CA LEU A 114 5.36 3.45 -14.50
C LEU A 114 6.79 3.81 -14.95
N GLY A 115 7.62 2.81 -15.25
CA GLY A 115 8.96 3.06 -15.76
C GLY A 115 10.09 2.54 -14.85
N GLY A 116 11.32 2.87 -15.23
CA GLY A 116 12.54 2.47 -14.53
C GLY A 116 13.04 3.47 -13.51
N THR A 117 12.50 4.69 -13.52
CA THR A 117 12.93 5.77 -12.63
C THR A 117 11.74 6.45 -11.95
N LEU A 118 12.01 7.03 -10.79
CA LEU A 118 10.98 7.79 -10.07
C LEU A 118 10.51 9.00 -10.88
N ALA A 119 11.42 9.65 -11.62
CA ALA A 119 11.09 10.81 -12.44
C ALA A 119 10.08 10.45 -13.55
N GLU A 120 10.32 9.36 -14.30
CA GLU A 120 9.36 8.87 -15.30
C GLU A 120 7.98 8.62 -14.69
N SER A 121 7.95 7.99 -13.52
CA SER A 121 6.70 7.63 -12.86
C SER A 121 5.84 8.80 -12.39
N MET A 122 6.43 9.99 -12.24
CA MET A 122 5.69 11.18 -11.79
C MET A 122 4.89 11.84 -12.90
N ASP A 123 5.26 11.62 -14.14
CA ASP A 123 4.57 12.19 -15.32
C ASP A 123 3.45 11.27 -15.83
N GLU A 124 3.41 10.02 -15.35
CA GLU A 124 2.42 9.04 -15.78
C GLU A 124 1.08 9.20 -15.06
N ARG A 125 0.00 9.20 -15.85
CA ARG A 125 -1.36 9.19 -15.31
C ARG A 125 -1.74 7.79 -14.83
N ILE A 126 -2.08 7.66 -13.55
CA ILE A 126 -2.52 6.39 -12.97
C ILE A 126 -4.02 6.22 -13.18
N MET A 127 -4.39 5.16 -13.88
CA MET A 127 -5.77 4.80 -14.16
C MET A 127 -6.31 3.88 -13.07
N LEU A 128 -7.32 4.34 -12.32
CA LEU A 128 -7.94 3.61 -11.21
C LEU A 128 -9.00 2.61 -11.70
N ARG A 129 -8.61 1.63 -12.49
CA ARG A 129 -9.52 0.64 -13.10
C ARG A 129 -9.21 -0.82 -12.73
N HIS A 130 -8.22 -1.06 -11.90
CA HIS A 130 -7.94 -2.38 -11.38
C HIS A 130 -8.96 -2.73 -10.27
N HIS A 131 -9.42 -3.99 -10.17
CA HIS A 131 -10.36 -4.41 -9.13
C HIS A 131 -9.84 -4.10 -7.71
N ARG A 132 -8.54 -4.18 -7.47
CA ARG A 132 -7.92 -3.80 -6.19
C ARG A 132 -7.98 -2.29 -5.90
N CYS A 133 -8.13 -1.44 -6.92
CA CYS A 133 -8.38 -0.02 -6.70
C CYS A 133 -9.74 0.19 -6.03
N PHE A 134 -10.75 -0.60 -6.41
CA PHE A 134 -12.05 -0.57 -5.76
C PHE A 134 -11.97 -1.05 -4.31
N SER A 135 -11.24 -2.12 -4.04
CA SER A 135 -11.02 -2.61 -2.67
C SER A 135 -10.32 -1.55 -1.81
N CYS A 136 -9.27 -0.93 -2.32
CA CYS A 136 -8.60 0.18 -1.66
C CYS A 136 -9.56 1.32 -1.34
N TYR A 137 -10.42 1.70 -2.28
CA TYR A 137 -11.43 2.72 -2.09
C TYR A 137 -12.47 2.30 -1.02
N ARG A 138 -13.01 1.09 -1.12
CA ARG A 138 -14.02 0.56 -0.20
C ARG A 138 -13.55 0.50 1.25
N PHE A 139 -12.29 0.14 1.46
CA PHE A 139 -11.69 0.03 2.78
C PHE A 139 -10.94 1.30 3.23
N GLY A 140 -11.11 2.41 2.50
CA GLY A 140 -10.62 3.71 2.92
C GLY A 140 -9.10 3.89 2.77
N ALA A 141 -8.47 3.19 1.81
CA ALA A 141 -7.01 3.25 1.62
C ALA A 141 -6.22 3.09 2.93
N SER A 142 -6.66 2.15 3.78
CA SER A 142 -6.22 2.01 5.18
C SER A 142 -4.71 1.76 5.36
N CYS A 143 -4.02 1.31 4.30
CA CYS A 143 -2.56 1.17 4.31
C CYS A 143 -1.82 2.53 4.19
N SER A 144 -2.53 3.62 3.98
CA SER A 144 -1.98 4.97 3.82
C SER A 144 -2.43 5.92 4.93
N ALA A 145 -2.80 5.42 6.10
CA ALA A 145 -3.13 6.27 7.23
C ALA A 145 -2.01 7.31 7.45
N PRO A 146 -2.36 8.60 7.55
CA PRO A 146 -1.36 9.62 7.79
C PRO A 146 -0.67 9.34 9.11
N ALA A 147 0.64 9.32 9.04
CA ALA A 147 1.48 9.19 10.22
C ALA A 147 1.52 10.47 11.02
#